data_b566c15a2e6cf37e4780fc904205447c
#
_entry.id   b566c15a2e6cf37e4780fc904205447c
#
_cell.length_a   1.000
_cell.length_b   1.000
_cell.length_c   1.000
_cell.angle_alpha   90.00
_cell.angle_beta   90.00
_cell.angle_gamma   90.00
#
_symmetry.space_group_name_H-M   'P 1'
#
loop_
_entity.id
_entity.type
_entity.pdbx_description
1 polymer ?
#
loop_
_entity_poly.entity_id
_entity_poly.type
_entity_poly.pdbx_seq_one_letter_code
_entity_poly.pdbx_strand_id
1 'polypeptide(L)'
;MEQTKSGTISIVRDLSSQIGKSLLMSIPPVRQWRLQRPRTSFYINELDSYLRDNAFLGLNLLLEHARGVKGKSVCEIGPGDFLTSGLSMLAAGARRYTVIDRFPGNYFGETARGFYRDIAANWSRFYPDLEWNTAVDAATFPDDSGHLIELIGKPIEEVRPAEKFDIVCSFQVGEHVSDIGVFARVHNELLTEDGIGLHRVDFGPHDVWSQYTDPTTFLRFPDLVWRMTGSNRGIPNRRRHNEFLDAFSEANLDAEVLLVEHFDEQSVDLSRLDRQFLSMPKEDVLVKTAVYRLHRRSDG
;
A
#
# COMPACT_ATOMS: atom_id res chain seq x y z
N MET A 1 -18.43 -17.86 8.70
CA MET A 1 -17.40 -18.89 8.40
C MET A 1 -17.30 -19.00 6.88
N GLU A 2 -16.37 -18.30 6.28
CA GLU A 2 -16.06 -18.49 4.85
C GLU A 2 -15.43 -19.87 4.68
N GLN A 3 -15.98 -20.65 3.74
CA GLN A 3 -15.40 -21.95 3.38
C GLN A 3 -14.01 -21.71 2.76
N THR A 4 -12.98 -22.09 3.48
CA THR A 4 -11.61 -22.06 3.00
C THR A 4 -11.47 -23.04 1.82
N LYS A 5 -11.01 -22.53 0.69
CA LYS A 5 -10.84 -23.30 -0.54
C LYS A 5 -9.62 -24.21 -0.43
N SER A 6 -9.76 -25.41 -0.97
CA SER A 6 -8.64 -26.34 -1.17
C SER A 6 -8.89 -27.14 -2.45
N GLY A 7 -7.81 -27.59 -3.10
CA GLY A 7 -7.87 -28.50 -4.24
C GLY A 7 -7.58 -27.88 -5.60
N THR A 8 -7.03 -28.71 -6.49
CA THR A 8 -6.55 -28.33 -7.83
C THR A 8 -7.64 -27.76 -8.74
N ILE A 9 -8.86 -28.30 -8.66
CA ILE A 9 -9.99 -27.83 -9.52
C ILE A 9 -10.35 -26.39 -9.17
N SER A 10 -10.40 -26.01 -7.88
CA SER A 10 -10.66 -24.64 -7.45
C SER A 10 -9.58 -23.68 -7.95
N ILE A 11 -8.32 -24.09 -7.85
CA ILE A 11 -7.16 -23.32 -8.32
C ILE A 11 -7.26 -23.02 -9.82
N VAL A 12 -7.52 -24.05 -10.65
CA VAL A 12 -7.63 -23.90 -12.11
C VAL A 12 -8.80 -23.00 -12.48
N ARG A 13 -9.95 -23.17 -11.84
CA ARG A 13 -11.13 -22.32 -12.06
C ARG A 13 -10.84 -20.86 -11.73
N ASP A 14 -10.23 -20.62 -10.56
CA ASP A 14 -9.98 -19.26 -10.07
C ASP A 14 -8.88 -18.59 -10.92
N LEU A 15 -7.84 -19.32 -11.34
CA LEU A 15 -6.82 -18.85 -12.28
C LEU A 15 -7.45 -18.44 -13.62
N SER A 16 -8.29 -19.28 -14.20
CA SER A 16 -8.97 -18.98 -15.47
C SER A 16 -9.89 -17.76 -15.33
N SER A 17 -10.59 -17.64 -14.22
CA SER A 17 -11.42 -16.46 -13.91
C SER A 17 -10.59 -15.18 -13.80
N GLN A 18 -9.43 -15.22 -13.14
CA GLN A 18 -8.54 -14.05 -13.01
C GLN A 18 -7.95 -13.63 -14.37
N ILE A 19 -7.54 -14.59 -15.21
CA ILE A 19 -7.08 -14.32 -16.58
C ILE A 19 -8.22 -13.67 -17.40
N GLY A 20 -9.43 -14.22 -17.35
CA GLY A 20 -10.60 -13.63 -18.04
C GLY A 20 -10.90 -12.20 -17.57
N LYS A 21 -10.87 -11.93 -16.28
CA LYS A 21 -11.03 -10.57 -15.73
C LYS A 21 -9.90 -9.64 -16.17
N SER A 22 -8.66 -10.11 -16.23
CA SER A 22 -7.53 -9.32 -16.73
C SER A 22 -7.70 -8.92 -18.18
N LEU A 23 -8.15 -9.86 -19.04
CA LEU A 23 -8.44 -9.60 -20.45
C LEU A 23 -9.58 -8.57 -20.62
N LEU A 24 -10.66 -8.68 -19.83
CA LEU A 24 -11.73 -7.68 -19.84
C LEU A 24 -11.24 -6.29 -19.44
N MET A 25 -10.36 -6.20 -18.44
CA MET A 25 -9.78 -4.93 -17.98
C MET A 25 -8.76 -4.32 -18.99
N SER A 26 -8.32 -5.07 -20.01
CA SER A 26 -7.51 -4.51 -21.08
C SER A 26 -8.34 -3.66 -22.07
N ILE A 27 -9.67 -3.77 -22.02
CA ILE A 27 -10.61 -3.00 -22.85
C ILE A 27 -10.82 -1.63 -22.20
N PRO A 28 -10.40 -0.49 -22.85
CA PRO A 28 -10.40 0.83 -22.21
C PRO A 28 -11.74 1.27 -21.61
N PRO A 29 -12.91 1.15 -22.27
CA PRO A 29 -14.19 1.53 -21.68
C PRO A 29 -14.54 0.73 -20.42
N VAL A 30 -14.25 -0.58 -20.40
CA VAL A 30 -14.50 -1.47 -19.25
C VAL A 30 -13.63 -1.06 -18.08
N ARG A 31 -12.36 -0.78 -18.35
CA ARG A 31 -11.40 -0.30 -17.35
C ARG A 31 -11.83 1.02 -16.75
N GLN A 32 -12.20 2.03 -17.57
CA GLN A 32 -12.68 3.32 -17.09
C GLN A 32 -13.93 3.18 -16.22
N TRP A 33 -14.92 2.41 -16.68
CA TRP A 33 -16.13 2.15 -15.91
C TRP A 33 -15.81 1.50 -14.54
N ARG A 34 -14.84 0.59 -14.48
CA ARG A 34 -14.45 -0.08 -13.24
C ARG A 34 -13.71 0.83 -12.27
N LEU A 35 -12.81 1.69 -12.79
CA LEU A 35 -12.03 2.64 -11.98
C LEU A 35 -12.90 3.73 -11.33
N GLN A 36 -14.04 4.06 -11.96
CA GLN A 36 -14.99 5.05 -11.40
C GLN A 36 -15.81 4.49 -10.21
N ARG A 37 -15.74 3.19 -9.93
CA ARG A 37 -16.49 2.56 -8.84
C ARG A 37 -15.56 2.26 -7.68
N PRO A 38 -15.71 2.96 -6.55
CA PRO A 38 -14.91 2.69 -5.36
C PRO A 38 -15.13 1.24 -4.89
N ARG A 39 -14.09 0.64 -4.31
CA ARG A 39 -14.15 -0.70 -3.71
C ARG A 39 -14.77 -0.65 -2.31
N THR A 40 -15.88 0.06 -2.16
CA THR A 40 -16.51 0.38 -0.87
C THR A 40 -16.93 -0.83 -0.03
N SER A 41 -17.11 -2.00 -0.64
CA SER A 41 -17.52 -3.20 0.11
C SER A 41 -16.55 -3.66 1.18
N PHE A 42 -15.29 -3.22 1.14
CA PHE A 42 -14.26 -3.54 2.14
C PHE A 42 -14.39 -2.72 3.41
N TYR A 43 -14.99 -1.53 3.35
CA TYR A 43 -14.91 -0.49 4.38
C TYR A 43 -16.15 -0.36 5.26
N ILE A 44 -17.25 -1.04 4.93
CA ILE A 44 -18.57 -0.70 5.47
C ILE A 44 -18.96 -1.52 6.72
N ASN A 45 -18.32 -2.66 6.97
CA ASN A 45 -18.85 -3.60 7.96
C ASN A 45 -18.47 -3.29 9.42
N GLU A 46 -17.34 -2.59 9.66
CA GLU A 46 -16.90 -2.22 11.01
C GLU A 46 -16.06 -0.93 10.98
N LEU A 47 -16.67 0.21 11.29
CA LEU A 47 -16.01 1.52 11.28
C LEU A 47 -14.74 1.55 12.12
N ASP A 48 -14.75 0.95 13.31
CA ASP A 48 -13.59 0.94 14.23
C ASP A 48 -12.40 0.19 13.65
N SER A 49 -12.62 -0.94 12.99
CA SER A 49 -11.58 -1.69 12.30
C SER A 49 -11.02 -0.87 11.14
N TYR A 50 -11.92 -0.26 10.34
CA TYR A 50 -11.48 0.61 9.25
C TYR A 50 -10.63 1.79 9.72
N LEU A 51 -11.06 2.49 10.77
CA LEU A 51 -10.30 3.62 11.32
C LEU A 51 -8.91 3.17 11.80
N ARG A 52 -8.83 2.06 12.54
CA ARG A 52 -7.57 1.55 13.09
C ARG A 52 -6.63 1.01 12.03
N ASP A 53 -7.15 0.16 11.15
CA ASP A 53 -6.36 -0.69 10.28
C ASP A 53 -6.10 -0.05 8.89
N ASN A 54 -6.77 1.08 8.59
CA ASN A 54 -6.61 1.82 7.34
C ASN A 54 -6.38 3.31 7.58
N ALA A 55 -7.37 4.05 8.09
CA ALA A 55 -7.30 5.51 8.18
C ALA A 55 -6.16 6.01 9.07
N PHE A 56 -5.93 5.35 10.20
CA PHE A 56 -4.91 5.71 11.19
C PHE A 56 -3.64 4.87 11.12
N LEU A 57 -3.61 3.82 10.31
CA LEU A 57 -2.44 2.94 10.19
C LEU A 57 -1.16 3.72 9.88
N GLY A 58 -1.21 4.56 8.85
CA GLY A 58 -0.07 5.35 8.42
C GLY A 58 0.39 6.33 9.50
N LEU A 59 -0.56 7.07 10.12
CA LEU A 59 -0.24 8.00 11.19
C LEU A 59 0.36 7.28 12.41
N ASN A 60 -0.19 6.15 12.83
CA ASN A 60 0.34 5.37 13.96
C ASN A 60 1.78 4.96 13.71
N LEU A 61 2.08 4.40 12.55
CA LEU A 61 3.45 4.02 12.17
C LEU A 61 4.40 5.22 12.14
N LEU A 62 3.94 6.39 11.66
CA LEU A 62 4.74 7.61 11.62
C LEU A 62 4.96 8.21 13.02
N LEU A 63 3.98 8.14 13.92
CA LEU A 63 4.13 8.56 15.30
C LEU A 63 5.16 7.70 16.04
N GLU A 64 5.11 6.39 15.83
CA GLU A 64 5.99 5.42 16.48
C GLU A 64 7.41 5.44 15.93
N HIS A 65 7.56 5.50 14.60
CA HIS A 65 8.85 5.23 13.95
C HIS A 65 9.49 6.42 13.25
N ALA A 66 8.77 7.54 13.05
CA ALA A 66 9.26 8.73 12.36
C ALA A 66 9.25 10.01 13.21
N ARG A 67 9.11 9.88 14.53
CA ARG A 67 8.98 11.03 15.46
C ARG A 67 7.83 11.97 15.10
N GLY A 68 6.73 11.42 14.55
CA GLY A 68 5.54 12.15 14.15
C GLY A 68 5.66 12.92 12.84
N VAL A 69 4.61 13.66 12.51
CA VAL A 69 4.44 14.37 11.23
C VAL A 69 4.41 15.88 11.36
N LYS A 70 4.36 16.42 12.58
CA LYS A 70 4.16 17.86 12.82
C LYS A 70 5.22 18.72 12.14
N GLY A 71 4.76 19.66 11.30
CA GLY A 71 5.60 20.58 10.54
C GLY A 71 6.31 19.96 9.35
N LYS A 72 6.14 18.67 9.08
CA LYS A 72 6.81 17.94 8.01
C LYS A 72 6.00 17.95 6.71
N SER A 73 6.71 17.91 5.58
CA SER A 73 6.15 17.61 4.27
C SER A 73 6.10 16.10 4.07
N VAL A 74 4.93 15.57 3.76
CA VAL A 74 4.69 14.13 3.60
C VAL A 74 4.30 13.82 2.16
N CYS A 75 4.93 12.82 1.57
CA CYS A 75 4.53 12.23 0.31
C CYS A 75 4.05 10.80 0.55
N GLU A 76 2.78 10.52 0.27
CA GLU A 76 2.23 9.17 0.30
C GLU A 76 2.09 8.61 -1.11
N ILE A 77 2.59 7.40 -1.32
CA ILE A 77 2.44 6.66 -2.57
C ILE A 77 1.31 5.66 -2.37
N GLY A 78 0.28 5.77 -3.23
CA GLY A 78 -0.85 4.84 -3.27
C GLY A 78 -1.78 4.93 -2.06
N PRO A 79 -2.44 6.06 -1.77
CA PRO A 79 -3.37 6.19 -0.63
C PRO A 79 -4.62 5.33 -0.76
N GLY A 80 -4.83 4.70 -1.94
CA GLY A 80 -6.00 3.89 -2.22
C GLY A 80 -7.23 4.71 -2.64
N ASP A 81 -8.43 4.22 -2.28
CA ASP A 81 -9.69 4.81 -2.75
C ASP A 81 -10.02 6.16 -2.07
N PHE A 82 -9.39 6.48 -0.93
CA PHE A 82 -9.68 7.68 -0.13
C PHE A 82 -8.40 8.29 0.46
N LEU A 83 -8.43 9.60 0.76
CA LEU A 83 -7.31 10.33 1.39
C LEU A 83 -7.40 10.30 2.93
N THR A 84 -7.87 9.21 3.51
CA THR A 84 -8.09 9.10 4.96
C THR A 84 -6.80 9.16 5.75
N SER A 85 -5.75 8.51 5.25
CA SER A 85 -4.40 8.58 5.83
C SER A 85 -3.84 10.01 5.77
N GLY A 86 -3.97 10.69 4.62
CA GLY A 86 -3.54 12.08 4.45
C GLY A 86 -4.27 13.06 5.34
N LEU A 87 -5.60 12.91 5.47
CA LEU A 87 -6.38 13.72 6.41
C LEU A 87 -5.85 13.56 7.84
N SER A 88 -5.59 12.31 8.26
CA SER A 88 -5.06 12.01 9.58
C SER A 88 -3.68 12.66 9.82
N MET A 89 -2.80 12.61 8.81
CA MET A 89 -1.48 13.24 8.88
C MET A 89 -1.56 14.77 8.94
N LEU A 90 -2.44 15.39 8.16
CA LEU A 90 -2.66 16.84 8.17
C LEU A 90 -3.30 17.29 9.50
N ALA A 91 -4.28 16.52 10.01
CA ALA A 91 -4.89 16.74 11.30
C ALA A 91 -3.87 16.66 12.46
N ALA A 92 -2.88 15.76 12.33
CA ALA A 92 -1.75 15.66 13.26
C ALA A 92 -0.68 16.75 13.08
N GLY A 93 -0.90 17.72 12.18
CA GLY A 93 -0.04 18.89 11.98
C GLY A 93 1.04 18.73 10.89
N ALA A 94 0.93 17.80 9.97
CA ALA A 94 1.76 17.82 8.76
C ALA A 94 1.60 19.14 8.03
N ARG A 95 2.71 19.70 7.55
CA ARG A 95 2.73 21.01 6.87
C ARG A 95 2.13 20.93 5.47
N ARG A 96 2.34 19.80 4.77
CA ARG A 96 1.89 19.53 3.41
C ARG A 96 1.77 18.03 3.20
N TYR A 97 0.83 17.63 2.36
CA TYR A 97 0.62 16.25 1.96
C TYR A 97 0.53 16.13 0.44
N THR A 98 1.43 15.38 -0.15
CA THR A 98 1.47 15.09 -1.59
C THR A 98 1.13 13.63 -1.82
N VAL A 99 0.29 13.36 -2.80
CA VAL A 99 -0.14 12.01 -3.19
C VAL A 99 0.40 11.66 -4.56
N ILE A 100 0.98 10.48 -4.67
CA ILE A 100 1.33 9.86 -5.95
C ILE A 100 0.50 8.59 -6.08
N ASP A 101 -0.43 8.56 -7.05
CA ASP A 101 -1.24 7.39 -7.32
C ASP A 101 -1.45 7.18 -8.81
N ARG A 102 -1.18 5.95 -9.28
CA ARG A 102 -1.43 5.55 -10.67
C ARG A 102 -2.91 5.50 -11.01
N PHE A 103 -3.76 5.23 -10.00
CA PHE A 103 -5.20 5.05 -10.15
C PHE A 103 -5.96 5.85 -9.08
N PRO A 104 -5.92 7.20 -9.14
CA PRO A 104 -6.56 8.04 -8.14
C PRO A 104 -8.00 7.62 -7.89
N GLY A 105 -8.37 7.54 -6.61
CA GLY A 105 -9.73 7.27 -6.19
C GLY A 105 -10.67 8.46 -6.39
N ASN A 106 -11.94 8.28 -6.05
CA ASN A 106 -12.90 9.39 -6.02
C ASN A 106 -12.81 10.14 -4.68
N TYR A 107 -11.72 10.87 -4.51
CA TYR A 107 -11.39 11.58 -3.26
C TYR A 107 -12.39 12.67 -2.86
N PHE A 108 -13.17 13.19 -3.81
CA PHE A 108 -14.14 14.27 -3.64
C PHE A 108 -15.58 13.78 -3.57
N GLY A 109 -15.82 12.47 -3.64
CA GLY A 109 -17.16 11.89 -3.61
C GLY A 109 -17.76 11.84 -2.20
N GLU A 110 -19.10 11.78 -2.11
CA GLU A 110 -19.84 11.73 -0.82
C GLU A 110 -19.39 10.56 0.08
N THR A 111 -19.06 9.42 -0.49
CA THR A 111 -18.53 8.28 0.30
C THR A 111 -17.24 8.64 0.98
N ALA A 112 -16.28 9.27 0.25
CA ALA A 112 -15.02 9.73 0.81
C ALA A 112 -15.24 10.77 1.93
N ARG A 113 -16.11 11.76 1.67
CA ARG A 113 -16.48 12.79 2.66
C ARG A 113 -17.11 12.18 3.92
N GLY A 114 -17.86 11.09 3.80
CA GLY A 114 -18.37 10.32 4.94
C GLY A 114 -17.24 9.87 5.84
N PHE A 115 -16.23 9.20 5.28
CA PHE A 115 -15.05 8.74 6.03
C PHE A 115 -14.24 9.89 6.64
N TYR A 116 -14.12 11.02 5.95
CA TYR A 116 -13.40 12.18 6.50
C TYR A 116 -14.09 12.75 7.74
N ARG A 117 -15.45 12.84 7.72
CA ARG A 117 -16.22 13.22 8.91
C ARG A 117 -16.07 12.21 10.04
N ASP A 118 -16.08 10.90 9.73
CA ASP A 118 -15.91 9.84 10.72
C ASP A 118 -14.53 9.90 11.40
N ILE A 119 -13.46 10.21 10.66
CA ILE A 119 -12.12 10.44 11.22
C ILE A 119 -12.15 11.57 12.24
N ALA A 120 -12.72 12.73 11.86
CA ALA A 120 -12.79 13.88 12.75
C ALA A 120 -13.64 13.61 14.00
N ALA A 121 -14.80 12.95 13.83
CA ALA A 121 -15.70 12.61 14.93
C ALA A 121 -15.08 11.63 15.95
N ASN A 122 -14.14 10.79 15.50
CA ASN A 122 -13.49 9.79 16.35
C ASN A 122 -12.06 10.20 16.78
N TRP A 123 -11.56 11.34 16.35
CA TRP A 123 -10.17 11.75 16.57
C TRP A 123 -9.74 11.68 18.03
N SER A 124 -10.44 12.38 18.93
CA SER A 124 -10.11 12.42 20.35
C SER A 124 -10.21 11.09 21.07
N ARG A 125 -10.98 10.14 20.53
CA ARG A 125 -11.07 8.78 21.05
C ARG A 125 -9.80 7.96 20.74
N PHE A 126 -9.22 8.14 19.56
CA PHE A 126 -7.98 7.44 19.14
C PHE A 126 -6.73 8.19 19.57
N TYR A 127 -6.79 9.51 19.62
CA TYR A 127 -5.67 10.39 19.90
C TYR A 127 -6.04 11.43 20.97
N PRO A 128 -6.26 11.02 22.24
CA PRO A 128 -6.68 11.95 23.30
C PRO A 128 -5.66 13.05 23.59
N ASP A 129 -4.38 12.79 23.36
CA ASP A 129 -3.27 13.71 23.62
C ASP A 129 -2.76 14.45 22.37
N LEU A 130 -3.42 14.26 21.22
CA LEU A 130 -3.04 14.89 19.96
C LEU A 130 -4.16 15.82 19.48
N GLU A 131 -3.92 17.12 19.59
CA GLU A 131 -4.88 18.13 19.14
C GLU A 131 -5.06 18.08 17.62
N TRP A 132 -6.32 18.20 17.18
CA TRP A 132 -6.65 18.37 15.77
C TRP A 132 -6.13 19.71 15.24
N ASN A 133 -5.39 19.69 14.12
CA ASN A 133 -4.94 20.91 13.46
C ASN A 133 -6.13 21.71 12.91
N THR A 134 -6.40 22.86 13.48
CA THR A 134 -7.55 23.72 13.12
C THR A 134 -7.50 24.29 11.69
N ALA A 135 -6.36 24.21 11.01
CA ALA A 135 -6.25 24.57 9.59
C ALA A 135 -6.89 23.51 8.65
N VAL A 136 -7.32 22.38 9.18
CA VAL A 136 -7.92 21.27 8.41
C VAL A 136 -9.36 21.08 8.84
N ASP A 137 -10.29 21.36 7.93
CA ASP A 137 -11.72 21.10 8.15
C ASP A 137 -12.15 19.81 7.43
N ALA A 138 -12.48 18.79 8.19
CA ALA A 138 -12.94 17.51 7.65
C ALA A 138 -14.27 17.60 6.88
N ALA A 139 -15.09 18.62 7.13
CA ALA A 139 -16.35 18.81 6.45
C ALA A 139 -16.18 19.27 4.99
N THR A 140 -15.13 20.04 4.72
CA THR A 140 -14.79 20.58 3.40
C THR A 140 -13.58 19.89 2.76
N PHE A 141 -12.90 19.02 3.49
CA PHE A 141 -11.76 18.26 2.97
C PHE A 141 -12.18 17.34 1.80
N PRO A 142 -11.41 17.27 0.70
CA PRO A 142 -10.13 17.95 0.47
C PRO A 142 -10.27 19.29 -0.27
N ASP A 143 -11.47 19.82 -0.54
CA ASP A 143 -11.69 20.99 -1.41
C ASP A 143 -10.97 22.25 -0.90
N ASP A 144 -11.18 22.63 0.37
CA ASP A 144 -10.60 23.83 0.95
C ASP A 144 -9.16 23.63 1.43
N SER A 145 -8.62 22.42 1.25
CA SER A 145 -7.26 22.06 1.66
C SER A 145 -6.25 22.09 0.49
N GLY A 146 -6.61 22.69 -0.64
CA GLY A 146 -5.78 22.70 -1.86
C GLY A 146 -4.38 23.33 -1.70
N HIS A 147 -4.19 24.19 -0.70
CA HIS A 147 -2.87 24.71 -0.32
C HIS A 147 -2.02 23.74 0.50
N LEU A 148 -2.64 22.69 1.06
CA LEU A 148 -1.99 21.66 1.87
C LEU A 148 -1.82 20.33 1.11
N ILE A 149 -2.55 20.14 0.00
CA ILE A 149 -2.61 18.87 -0.73
C ILE A 149 -2.18 19.05 -2.18
N GLU A 150 -1.36 18.12 -2.66
CA GLU A 150 -1.03 17.97 -4.08
C GLU A 150 -1.33 16.55 -4.54
N LEU A 151 -2.07 16.41 -5.64
CA LEU A 151 -2.44 15.13 -6.22
C LEU A 151 -1.70 14.91 -7.55
N ILE A 152 -0.87 13.86 -7.60
CA ILE A 152 -0.09 13.47 -8.78
C ILE A 152 -0.66 12.15 -9.30
N GLY A 153 -1.54 12.23 -10.30
CA GLY A 153 -2.21 11.07 -10.92
C GLY A 153 -1.33 10.33 -11.92
N LYS A 154 -0.16 9.87 -11.48
CA LYS A 154 0.82 9.14 -12.32
C LYS A 154 1.39 7.93 -11.58
N PRO A 155 1.83 6.89 -12.31
CA PRO A 155 2.62 5.83 -11.69
C PRO A 155 3.93 6.41 -11.14
N ILE A 156 4.43 5.83 -10.05
CA ILE A 156 5.65 6.29 -9.37
C ILE A 156 6.86 6.32 -10.32
N GLU A 157 6.90 5.43 -11.28
CA GLU A 157 7.97 5.31 -12.27
C GLU A 157 8.07 6.51 -13.22
N GLU A 158 6.98 7.27 -13.36
CA GLU A 158 6.89 8.46 -14.23
C GLU A 158 7.02 9.76 -13.45
N VAL A 159 7.06 9.71 -12.13
CA VAL A 159 7.16 10.89 -11.29
C VAL A 159 8.61 11.41 -11.29
N ARG A 160 8.74 12.70 -11.51
CA ARG A 160 10.00 13.43 -11.36
C ARG A 160 9.69 14.62 -10.47
N PRO A 161 9.91 14.49 -9.17
CA PRO A 161 9.52 15.49 -8.20
C PRO A 161 10.38 16.75 -8.37
N ALA A 162 9.70 17.90 -8.36
CA ALA A 162 10.38 19.20 -8.26
C ALA A 162 10.81 19.51 -6.81
N GLU A 163 10.19 18.86 -5.84
CA GLU A 163 10.40 19.04 -4.41
C GLU A 163 10.77 17.74 -3.73
N LYS A 164 11.45 17.84 -2.60
CA LYS A 164 11.79 16.74 -1.71
C LYS A 164 10.94 16.81 -0.46
N PHE A 165 10.77 15.66 0.18
CA PHE A 165 9.88 15.46 1.32
C PHE A 165 10.65 15.02 2.56
N ASP A 166 10.19 15.48 3.72
CA ASP A 166 10.70 15.04 5.02
C ASP A 166 10.29 13.59 5.32
N ILE A 167 9.14 13.16 4.75
CA ILE A 167 8.63 11.80 4.87
C ILE A 167 8.11 11.33 3.51
N VAL A 168 8.52 10.14 3.09
CA VAL A 168 7.93 9.41 1.96
C VAL A 168 7.39 8.08 2.49
N CYS A 169 6.10 7.83 2.32
CA CYS A 169 5.49 6.62 2.87
C CYS A 169 4.59 5.90 1.87
N SER A 170 4.36 4.63 2.14
CA SER A 170 3.36 3.80 1.46
C SER A 170 2.90 2.67 2.36
N PHE A 171 1.62 2.31 2.27
CA PHE A 171 1.04 1.26 3.09
C PHE A 171 0.27 0.29 2.18
N GLN A 172 0.81 -0.93 2.05
CA GLN A 172 0.28 -1.98 1.17
C GLN A 172 0.28 -1.56 -0.33
N VAL A 173 1.40 -1.03 -0.80
CA VAL A 173 1.60 -0.55 -2.18
C VAL A 173 2.81 -1.20 -2.85
N GLY A 174 3.90 -1.42 -2.11
CA GLY A 174 5.15 -1.98 -2.65
C GLY A 174 4.93 -3.30 -3.41
N GLU A 175 4.01 -4.13 -2.95
CA GLU A 175 3.60 -5.37 -3.60
C GLU A 175 2.89 -5.18 -4.95
N HIS A 176 2.40 -3.96 -5.24
CA HIS A 176 1.67 -3.64 -6.47
C HIS A 176 2.48 -2.85 -7.50
N VAL A 177 3.69 -2.42 -7.16
CA VAL A 177 4.55 -1.72 -8.11
C VAL A 177 5.08 -2.67 -9.17
N SER A 178 5.29 -2.16 -10.38
CA SER A 178 5.76 -2.98 -11.50
C SER A 178 7.25 -3.29 -11.42
N ASP A 179 8.04 -2.36 -10.86
CA ASP A 179 9.49 -2.46 -10.72
C ASP A 179 9.91 -1.90 -9.35
N ILE A 180 10.34 -2.80 -8.45
CA ILE A 180 10.76 -2.41 -7.10
C ILE A 180 12.08 -1.64 -7.09
N GLY A 181 12.95 -1.84 -8.09
CA GLY A 181 14.19 -1.07 -8.23
C GLY A 181 13.90 0.38 -8.62
N VAL A 182 12.93 0.62 -9.53
CA VAL A 182 12.48 1.98 -9.85
C VAL A 182 11.79 2.60 -8.64
N PHE A 183 10.93 1.85 -7.95
CA PHE A 183 10.27 2.30 -6.71
C PHE A 183 11.30 2.78 -5.67
N ALA A 184 12.34 2.00 -5.41
CA ALA A 184 13.41 2.35 -4.48
C ALA A 184 14.21 3.59 -4.92
N ARG A 185 14.59 3.68 -6.21
CA ARG A 185 15.32 4.86 -6.72
C ARG A 185 14.51 6.14 -6.62
N VAL A 186 13.23 6.12 -7.00
CA VAL A 186 12.36 7.30 -6.88
C VAL A 186 12.19 7.71 -5.42
N HIS A 187 12.13 6.77 -4.48
CA HIS A 187 12.13 7.08 -3.05
C HIS A 187 13.36 7.88 -2.63
N ASN A 188 14.56 7.45 -3.05
CA ASN A 188 15.78 8.19 -2.75
C ASN A 188 15.75 9.62 -3.35
N GLU A 189 15.21 9.77 -4.57
CA GLU A 189 15.05 11.08 -5.21
C GLU A 189 14.06 11.99 -4.49
N LEU A 190 12.96 11.41 -3.93
CA LEU A 190 11.92 12.15 -3.22
C LEU A 190 12.33 12.61 -1.82
N LEU A 191 13.24 11.91 -1.13
CA LEU A 191 13.61 12.23 0.24
C LEU A 191 14.56 13.45 0.31
N THR A 192 14.35 14.31 1.31
CA THR A 192 15.37 15.26 1.77
C THR A 192 16.58 14.49 2.32
N GLU A 193 17.67 15.18 2.62
CA GLU A 193 18.90 14.57 3.15
C GLU A 193 18.61 13.82 4.47
N ASP A 194 17.88 14.46 5.37
CA ASP A 194 17.46 13.90 6.66
C ASP A 194 16.08 13.24 6.62
N GLY A 195 15.54 13.02 5.43
CA GLY A 195 14.20 12.47 5.23
C GLY A 195 14.09 11.00 5.59
N ILE A 196 12.89 10.57 5.92
CA ILE A 196 12.56 9.20 6.34
C ILE A 196 11.60 8.58 5.35
N GLY A 197 11.95 7.42 4.80
CA GLY A 197 11.01 6.51 4.14
C GLY A 197 10.32 5.63 5.18
N LEU A 198 9.00 5.40 5.06
CA LEU A 198 8.28 4.43 5.90
C LEU A 198 7.31 3.62 5.06
N HIS A 199 7.56 2.33 4.94
CA HIS A 199 6.81 1.46 4.04
C HIS A 199 6.34 0.20 4.74
N ARG A 200 5.03 -0.09 4.60
CA ARG A 200 4.49 -1.39 4.95
C ARG A 200 4.15 -2.15 3.67
N VAL A 201 4.74 -3.32 3.49
CA VAL A 201 4.54 -4.20 2.33
C VAL A 201 3.81 -5.45 2.77
N ASP A 202 2.75 -5.82 2.06
CA ASP A 202 2.00 -7.06 2.24
C ASP A 202 2.43 -8.10 1.21
N PHE A 203 3.13 -9.14 1.66
CA PHE A 203 3.57 -10.26 0.83
C PHE A 203 2.54 -11.38 0.76
N GLY A 204 1.35 -11.15 1.30
CA GLY A 204 0.28 -12.13 1.38
C GLY A 204 -0.52 -12.29 0.09
N PRO A 205 -1.44 -13.25 0.08
CA PRO A 205 -2.35 -13.45 -1.02
C PRO A 205 -3.45 -12.39 -1.04
N HIS A 206 -3.79 -11.92 -2.23
CA HIS A 206 -4.85 -10.94 -2.46
C HIS A 206 -6.04 -11.56 -3.19
N ASP A 207 -7.19 -10.86 -3.17
CA ASP A 207 -8.42 -11.25 -3.87
C ASP A 207 -8.83 -12.71 -3.57
N VAL A 208 -9.07 -13.49 -4.63
CA VAL A 208 -9.49 -14.88 -4.53
C VAL A 208 -8.48 -15.79 -3.86
N TRP A 209 -7.21 -15.42 -3.90
CA TRP A 209 -6.11 -16.21 -3.34
C TRP A 209 -6.08 -16.20 -1.82
N SER A 210 -6.61 -15.15 -1.18
CA SER A 210 -6.77 -15.08 0.28
C SER A 210 -7.79 -16.07 0.85
N GLN A 211 -8.59 -16.71 -0.02
CA GLN A 211 -9.60 -17.69 0.37
C GLN A 211 -9.04 -19.14 0.46
N TYR A 212 -7.76 -19.33 0.14
CA TYR A 212 -7.13 -20.65 0.21
C TYR A 212 -6.53 -20.91 1.59
N THR A 213 -6.62 -22.17 2.05
CA THR A 213 -6.02 -22.63 3.32
C THR A 213 -4.52 -22.45 3.34
N ASP A 214 -3.87 -22.70 2.19
CA ASP A 214 -2.45 -22.41 2.02
C ASP A 214 -2.29 -20.99 1.46
N PRO A 215 -1.80 -20.04 2.28
CA PRO A 215 -1.66 -18.65 1.89
C PRO A 215 -0.61 -18.44 0.79
N THR A 216 0.23 -19.42 0.50
CA THR A 216 1.25 -19.35 -0.56
C THR A 216 0.76 -19.91 -1.91
N THR A 217 -0.52 -20.27 -2.02
CA THR A 217 -1.10 -20.85 -3.26
C THR A 217 -0.83 -19.98 -4.49
N PHE A 218 -0.81 -18.65 -4.36
CA PHE A 218 -0.51 -17.71 -5.46
C PHE A 218 0.95 -17.77 -5.94
N LEU A 219 1.87 -18.30 -5.14
CA LEU A 219 3.29 -18.49 -5.48
C LEU A 219 3.55 -19.78 -6.29
N ARG A 220 2.53 -20.61 -6.53
CA ARG A 220 2.65 -21.87 -7.27
C ARG A 220 2.71 -21.71 -8.78
N PHE A 221 2.41 -20.50 -9.29
CA PHE A 221 2.31 -20.27 -10.72
C PHE A 221 3.62 -19.74 -11.30
N PRO A 222 4.04 -20.23 -12.48
CA PRO A 222 5.11 -19.60 -13.24
C PRO A 222 4.81 -18.12 -13.51
N ASP A 223 5.85 -17.30 -13.56
CA ASP A 223 5.71 -15.85 -13.67
C ASP A 223 4.89 -15.43 -14.91
N LEU A 224 5.09 -16.09 -16.04
CA LEU A 224 4.30 -15.83 -17.24
C LEU A 224 2.79 -16.02 -17.01
N VAL A 225 2.41 -17.11 -16.33
CA VAL A 225 1.00 -17.41 -16.03
C VAL A 225 0.44 -16.39 -15.05
N TRP A 226 1.23 -16.03 -14.03
CA TRP A 226 0.83 -15.03 -13.05
C TRP A 226 0.57 -13.66 -13.68
N ARG A 227 1.45 -13.21 -14.54
CA ARG A 227 1.29 -11.93 -15.27
C ARG A 227 -0.01 -11.88 -16.10
N MET A 228 -0.46 -12.99 -16.63
CA MET A 228 -1.74 -13.05 -17.37
C MET A 228 -2.95 -12.79 -16.46
N THR A 229 -2.83 -13.00 -15.14
CA THR A 229 -3.95 -12.81 -14.21
C THR A 229 -4.21 -11.34 -13.89
N GLY A 230 -3.29 -10.41 -14.15
CA GLY A 230 -3.54 -9.08 -13.66
C GLY A 230 -2.62 -7.95 -14.08
N SER A 231 -1.85 -8.07 -15.13
CA SER A 231 -1.02 -6.97 -15.64
C SER A 231 -1.79 -5.65 -15.88
N ASN A 232 -3.10 -5.74 -16.07
CA ASN A 232 -4.00 -4.60 -16.27
C ASN A 232 -4.80 -4.22 -14.99
N ARG A 233 -4.59 -4.91 -13.87
CA ARG A 233 -5.39 -4.79 -12.65
C ARG A 233 -4.60 -4.40 -11.40
N GLY A 234 -3.28 -4.29 -11.49
CA GLY A 234 -2.43 -3.99 -10.34
C GLY A 234 -2.38 -5.13 -9.32
N ILE A 235 -2.21 -6.39 -9.78
CA ILE A 235 -2.01 -7.55 -8.88
C ILE A 235 -0.65 -7.47 -8.18
N PRO A 236 -0.47 -8.21 -7.06
CA PRO A 236 0.82 -8.31 -6.40
C PRO A 236 1.93 -8.80 -7.33
N ASN A 237 3.09 -8.16 -7.25
CA ASN A 237 4.27 -8.48 -8.05
C ASN A 237 4.95 -9.78 -7.62
N ARG A 238 4.60 -10.33 -6.45
CA ARG A 238 5.15 -11.53 -5.81
C ARG A 238 6.62 -11.43 -5.40
N ARG A 239 7.21 -10.23 -5.43
CA ARG A 239 8.54 -10.01 -4.87
C ARG A 239 8.54 -10.32 -3.39
N ARG A 240 9.68 -10.84 -2.89
CA ARG A 240 9.78 -11.25 -1.49
C ARG A 240 10.61 -10.24 -0.70
N HIS A 241 10.65 -10.43 0.60
CA HIS A 241 11.25 -9.50 1.57
C HIS A 241 12.70 -9.12 1.22
N ASN A 242 13.54 -10.12 0.95
CA ASN A 242 14.96 -9.88 0.63
C ASN A 242 15.13 -9.10 -0.69
N GLU A 243 14.27 -9.33 -1.69
CA GLU A 243 14.33 -8.57 -2.94
C GLU A 243 14.06 -7.07 -2.73
N PHE A 244 13.20 -6.72 -1.75
CA PHE A 244 13.00 -5.31 -1.36
C PHE A 244 14.22 -4.73 -0.65
N LEU A 245 14.85 -5.48 0.26
CA LEU A 245 16.07 -5.04 0.93
C LEU A 245 17.21 -4.80 -0.07
N ASP A 246 17.37 -5.69 -1.04
CA ASP A 246 18.36 -5.56 -2.12
C ASP A 246 18.06 -4.31 -2.95
N ALA A 247 16.81 -4.10 -3.37
CA ALA A 247 16.40 -2.93 -4.16
C ALA A 247 16.63 -1.61 -3.41
N PHE A 248 16.37 -1.56 -2.11
CA PHE A 248 16.66 -0.38 -1.29
C PHE A 248 18.16 -0.13 -1.20
N SER A 249 18.95 -1.16 -0.95
CA SER A 249 20.42 -1.07 -0.90
C SER A 249 21.02 -0.59 -2.22
N GLU A 250 20.57 -1.13 -3.36
CA GLU A 250 21.00 -0.73 -4.71
C GLU A 250 20.61 0.73 -5.04
N ALA A 251 19.54 1.23 -4.40
CA ALA A 251 19.09 2.61 -4.54
C ALA A 251 19.77 3.59 -3.56
N ASN A 252 20.86 3.21 -2.88
CA ASN A 252 21.54 4.00 -1.85
C ASN A 252 20.63 4.40 -0.67
N LEU A 253 19.76 3.46 -0.26
CA LEU A 253 18.95 3.58 0.94
C LEU A 253 19.40 2.54 1.97
N ASP A 254 19.54 2.97 3.22
CA ASP A 254 19.70 2.08 4.36
C ASP A 254 18.30 1.72 4.87
N ALA A 255 18.00 0.43 4.89
CA ALA A 255 16.71 -0.11 5.32
C ALA A 255 16.82 -0.75 6.70
N GLU A 256 16.11 -0.20 7.66
CA GLU A 256 15.87 -0.82 8.95
C GLU A 256 14.54 -1.57 8.91
N VAL A 257 14.56 -2.84 9.26
CA VAL A 257 13.36 -3.68 9.34
C VAL A 257 12.75 -3.51 10.73
N LEU A 258 11.58 -2.86 10.81
CA LEU A 258 10.90 -2.55 12.07
C LEU A 258 9.98 -3.68 12.53
N LEU A 259 9.36 -4.36 11.58
CA LEU A 259 8.42 -5.45 11.83
C LEU A 259 8.53 -6.48 10.71
N VAL A 260 8.47 -7.76 11.07
CA VAL A 260 8.24 -8.85 10.13
C VAL A 260 7.19 -9.79 10.75
N GLU A 261 6.12 -10.02 10.01
CA GLU A 261 5.14 -11.06 10.31
C GLU A 261 5.31 -12.22 9.34
N HIS A 262 5.11 -13.44 9.82
CA HIS A 262 5.23 -14.66 9.02
C HIS A 262 3.88 -15.37 8.89
N PHE A 263 3.74 -16.15 7.82
CA PHE A 263 2.69 -17.17 7.75
C PHE A 263 2.97 -18.27 8.77
N ASP A 264 1.89 -18.90 9.24
CA ASP A 264 2.02 -20.15 9.99
C ASP A 264 2.59 -21.22 9.07
N GLU A 265 3.77 -21.76 9.43
CA GLU A 265 4.45 -22.78 8.65
C GLU A 265 3.61 -24.04 8.42
N GLN A 266 2.72 -24.38 9.36
CA GLN A 266 1.85 -25.55 9.25
C GLN A 266 0.78 -25.36 8.17
N SER A 267 0.48 -24.13 7.80
CA SER A 267 -0.48 -23.78 6.75
C SER A 267 0.12 -23.76 5.34
N VAL A 268 1.46 -23.89 5.21
CA VAL A 268 2.20 -23.68 3.96
C VAL A 268 2.76 -25.00 3.42
N ASP A 269 2.47 -25.29 2.15
CA ASP A 269 3.08 -26.41 1.43
C ASP A 269 4.16 -25.90 0.45
N LEU A 270 5.38 -25.75 0.97
CA LEU A 270 6.53 -25.27 0.20
C LEU A 270 6.86 -26.17 -1.02
N SER A 271 6.52 -27.46 -0.99
CA SER A 271 6.84 -28.39 -2.08
C SER A 271 6.08 -28.08 -3.39
N ARG A 272 5.03 -27.28 -3.31
CA ARG A 272 4.17 -26.88 -4.44
C ARG A 272 4.49 -25.54 -5.05
N LEU A 273 5.46 -24.83 -4.52
CA LEU A 273 5.86 -23.51 -5.03
C LEU A 273 6.47 -23.62 -6.44
N ASP A 274 6.36 -22.52 -7.20
CA ASP A 274 7.10 -22.39 -8.44
C ASP A 274 8.62 -22.39 -8.17
N ARG A 275 9.40 -22.83 -9.17
CA ARG A 275 10.86 -22.99 -9.06
C ARG A 275 11.58 -21.75 -8.56
N GLN A 276 11.12 -20.56 -8.95
CA GLN A 276 11.73 -19.29 -8.52
C GLN A 276 11.67 -19.09 -7.00
N PHE A 277 10.61 -19.57 -6.34
CA PHE A 277 10.44 -19.48 -4.88
C PHE A 277 11.07 -20.65 -4.13
N LEU A 278 11.20 -21.82 -4.77
CA LEU A 278 11.90 -22.97 -4.19
C LEU A 278 13.40 -22.74 -3.99
N SER A 279 14.00 -21.84 -4.76
CA SER A 279 15.40 -21.46 -4.64
C SER A 279 15.67 -20.37 -3.59
N MET A 280 14.62 -19.74 -3.05
CA MET A 280 14.74 -18.70 -2.03
C MET A 280 14.85 -19.29 -0.62
N PRO A 281 15.47 -18.59 0.33
CA PRO A 281 15.43 -18.99 1.73
C PRO A 281 13.98 -19.16 2.21
N LYS A 282 13.72 -20.22 2.97
CA LYS A 282 12.38 -20.51 3.47
C LYS A 282 11.81 -19.35 4.30
N GLU A 283 12.64 -18.80 5.17
CA GLU A 283 12.31 -17.67 6.03
C GLU A 283 11.84 -16.45 5.23
N ASP A 284 12.43 -16.18 4.06
CA ASP A 284 12.02 -15.10 3.17
C ASP A 284 10.67 -15.37 2.49
N VAL A 285 10.46 -16.60 2.02
CA VAL A 285 9.19 -17.01 1.41
C VAL A 285 8.03 -16.93 2.41
N LEU A 286 8.28 -17.21 3.68
CA LEU A 286 7.28 -17.20 4.74
C LEU A 286 6.93 -15.80 5.25
N VAL A 287 7.66 -14.76 4.89
CA VAL A 287 7.30 -13.39 5.27
C VAL A 287 5.92 -13.05 4.69
N LYS A 288 5.01 -12.64 5.58
CA LYS A 288 3.66 -12.20 5.26
C LYS A 288 3.55 -10.69 5.13
N THR A 289 4.16 -9.97 6.07
CA THR A 289 4.16 -8.50 6.10
C THR A 289 5.50 -8.02 6.62
N ALA A 290 6.02 -6.93 6.08
CA ALA A 290 7.15 -6.24 6.68
C ALA A 290 6.94 -4.73 6.69
N VAL A 291 7.56 -4.07 7.70
CA VAL A 291 7.62 -2.61 7.80
C VAL A 291 9.08 -2.19 7.75
N TYR A 292 9.37 -1.27 6.85
CA TYR A 292 10.70 -0.74 6.62
C TYR A 292 10.77 0.74 6.95
N ARG A 293 11.83 1.15 7.67
CA ARG A 293 12.26 2.54 7.78
C ARG A 293 13.49 2.73 6.90
N LEU A 294 13.41 3.70 6.00
CA LEU A 294 14.48 3.97 5.04
C LEU A 294 15.12 5.32 5.33
N HIS A 295 16.43 5.37 5.19
CA HIS A 295 17.22 6.60 5.22
C HIS A 295 18.12 6.64 3.98
N ARG A 296 18.39 7.84 3.49
CA ARG A 296 19.43 8.01 2.46
C ARG A 296 20.76 7.62 3.03
N ARG A 297 21.50 6.79 2.29
CA ARG A 297 22.88 6.49 2.66
C ARG A 297 23.72 7.76 2.48
N SER A 298 24.43 8.17 3.52
CA SER A 298 25.38 9.28 3.42
C SER A 298 26.47 8.89 2.44
N ASP A 299 26.74 9.72 1.42
CA ASP A 299 27.94 9.58 0.61
C ASP A 299 29.13 9.82 1.55
N GLY A 300 29.90 8.76 1.87
CA GLY A 300 31.04 8.78 2.76
C GLY A 300 32.24 9.52 2.16
#